data_e65fa78002c866534bb5176be5efc404
#
_entry.id   e65fa78002c866534bb5176be5efc404
#
_cell.length_a   1.000
_cell.length_b   1.000
_cell.length_c   1.000
_cell.angle_alpha   90.00
_cell.angle_beta   90.00
_cell.angle_gamma   90.00
#
_symmetry.space_group_name_H-M   'P 1'
#
loop_
_entity.id
_entity.type
_entity.pdbx_description
1 polymer ?
#
loop_
_entity_poly.entity_id
_entity_poly.type
_entity_poly.pdbx_seq_one_letter_code
_entity_poly.pdbx_strand_id
1 'polypeptide(L)'
;MQTLAPMTVDRRALHRIPELGDELPKTMDYVQDVLGTLDCEVFFPLDSAVCAYFDFGAADTLAFRAEMDALPIAERTGLPFASQHSGKMHACGHDGHMAMVLELGRRIRTKQVLPHNILLLFQPAEETTGGARRLCETGVLERLRVKAVFA
;
A
#
# COMPACT_ATOMS: atom_id res chain seq x y z
N MET A 1 15.15 18.79 -17.62
CA MET A 1 14.11 18.51 -16.60
C MET A 1 14.61 17.39 -15.70
N GLN A 2 14.62 17.60 -14.41
CA GLN A 2 15.04 16.56 -13.46
C GLN A 2 13.91 15.51 -13.37
N THR A 3 14.21 14.26 -13.66
CA THR A 3 13.24 13.16 -13.55
C THR A 3 12.94 12.93 -12.06
N LEU A 4 11.66 12.94 -11.67
CA LEU A 4 11.27 12.65 -10.30
C LEU A 4 11.57 11.19 -9.96
N ALA A 5 11.96 10.92 -8.71
CA ALA A 5 12.11 9.56 -8.21
C ALA A 5 10.76 8.82 -8.25
N PRO A 6 10.74 7.51 -8.56
CA PRO A 6 9.50 6.73 -8.65
C PRO A 6 8.60 6.89 -7.44
N MET A 7 9.13 6.82 -6.23
CA MET A 7 8.39 7.05 -4.98
C MET A 7 7.66 8.42 -4.95
N THR A 8 8.28 9.47 -5.49
CA THR A 8 7.66 10.80 -5.57
C THR A 8 6.53 10.82 -6.62
N VAL A 9 6.69 10.08 -7.70
CA VAL A 9 5.65 9.93 -8.74
C VAL A 9 4.44 9.22 -8.14
N ASP A 10 4.66 8.09 -7.48
CA ASP A 10 3.59 7.31 -6.83
C ASP A 10 2.84 8.16 -5.80
N ARG A 11 3.55 8.79 -4.88
CA ARG A 11 2.93 9.63 -3.87
C ARG A 11 2.04 10.70 -4.49
N ARG A 12 2.50 11.40 -5.52
CA ARG A 12 1.71 12.45 -6.18
C ARG A 12 0.53 11.92 -6.99
N ALA A 13 0.65 10.73 -7.56
CA ALA A 13 -0.44 10.07 -8.27
C ALA A 13 -1.54 9.66 -7.29
N LEU A 14 -1.18 8.97 -6.20
CA LEU A 14 -2.10 8.56 -5.14
C LEU A 14 -2.77 9.76 -4.45
N HIS A 15 -2.02 10.84 -4.20
CA HIS A 15 -2.54 12.06 -3.61
C HIS A 15 -3.70 12.69 -4.41
N ARG A 16 -3.72 12.49 -5.73
CA ARG A 16 -4.79 13.00 -6.61
C ARG A 16 -6.09 12.21 -6.56
N ILE A 17 -6.04 10.96 -6.09
CA ILE A 17 -7.16 10.03 -6.13
C ILE A 17 -7.59 9.55 -4.75
N PRO A 18 -7.72 10.41 -3.73
CA PRO A 18 -8.07 9.98 -2.38
C PRO A 18 -9.46 9.35 -2.35
N GLU A 19 -9.56 8.18 -1.73
CA GLU A 19 -10.79 7.41 -1.54
C GLU A 19 -10.98 7.09 -0.06
N LEU A 20 -12.18 6.72 0.37
CA LEU A 20 -12.51 6.63 1.80
C LEU A 20 -12.87 5.20 2.22
N GLY A 21 -12.41 4.82 3.40
CA GLY A 21 -12.79 3.58 4.06
C GLY A 21 -12.48 2.34 3.22
N ASP A 22 -13.51 1.62 2.80
CA ASP A 22 -13.41 0.40 1.98
C ASP A 22 -13.64 0.65 0.48
N GLU A 23 -14.11 1.83 0.08
CA GLU A 23 -14.42 2.17 -1.31
C GLU A 23 -13.19 2.76 -2.00
N LEU A 24 -12.25 1.87 -2.41
CA LEU A 24 -10.90 2.22 -2.85
C LEU A 24 -10.55 1.75 -4.28
N PRO A 25 -11.48 1.73 -5.27
CA PRO A 25 -11.22 1.08 -6.56
C PRO A 25 -10.00 1.68 -7.29
N LYS A 26 -9.88 3.02 -7.37
CA LYS A 26 -8.75 3.67 -8.08
C LYS A 26 -7.43 3.51 -7.35
N THR A 27 -7.45 3.57 -6.03
CA THR A 27 -6.27 3.36 -5.19
C THR A 27 -5.77 1.94 -5.34
N MET A 28 -6.67 0.95 -5.29
CA MET A 28 -6.33 -0.46 -5.50
C MET A 28 -5.80 -0.72 -6.90
N ASP A 29 -6.44 -0.19 -7.94
CA ASP A 29 -5.98 -0.31 -9.33
C ASP A 29 -4.55 0.23 -9.46
N TYR A 30 -4.27 1.42 -8.92
CA TYR A 30 -2.94 2.01 -8.95
C TYR A 30 -1.89 1.11 -8.27
N VAL A 31 -2.20 0.63 -7.07
CA VAL A 31 -1.29 -0.25 -6.30
C VAL A 31 -1.05 -1.55 -7.07
N GLN A 32 -2.10 -2.17 -7.62
CA GLN A 32 -2.00 -3.41 -8.41
C GLN A 32 -1.16 -3.21 -9.68
N ASP A 33 -1.35 -2.11 -10.40
CA ASP A 33 -0.58 -1.80 -11.61
C ASP A 33 0.92 -1.72 -11.30
N VAL A 34 1.29 -1.07 -10.20
CA VAL A 34 2.70 -1.02 -9.79
C VAL A 34 3.21 -2.40 -9.37
N LEU A 35 2.46 -3.12 -8.53
CA LEU A 35 2.86 -4.46 -8.06
C LEU A 35 2.95 -5.47 -9.20
N GLY A 36 2.09 -5.38 -10.22
CA GLY A 36 2.13 -6.22 -11.41
C GLY A 36 3.41 -6.08 -12.25
N THR A 37 4.21 -5.03 -12.00
CA THR A 37 5.54 -4.88 -12.61
C THR A 37 6.66 -5.56 -11.80
N LEU A 38 6.31 -6.10 -10.64
CA LEU A 38 7.25 -6.76 -9.72
C LEU A 38 7.10 -8.28 -9.82
N ASP A 39 8.19 -9.00 -9.57
CA ASP A 39 8.17 -10.47 -9.51
C ASP A 39 7.71 -10.92 -8.12
N CYS A 40 6.39 -10.93 -7.91
CA CYS A 40 5.75 -11.29 -6.64
C CYS A 40 4.34 -11.85 -6.86
N GLU A 41 3.84 -12.61 -5.89
CA GLU A 41 2.46 -13.05 -5.85
C GLU A 41 1.56 -11.92 -5.33
N VAL A 42 0.61 -11.44 -6.14
CA VAL A 42 -0.39 -10.45 -5.73
C VAL A 42 -1.70 -11.16 -5.40
N PHE A 43 -2.29 -10.90 -4.24
CA PHE A 43 -3.54 -11.49 -3.79
C PHE A 43 -4.36 -10.55 -2.91
N PHE A 44 -5.63 -10.89 -2.68
CA PHE A 44 -6.62 -10.03 -2.01
C PHE A 44 -7.22 -10.77 -0.82
N PRO A 45 -6.74 -10.52 0.42
CA PRO A 45 -7.31 -11.16 1.62
C PRO A 45 -8.70 -10.61 2.00
N LEU A 46 -9.01 -9.39 1.55
CA LEU A 46 -10.32 -8.72 1.62
C LEU A 46 -10.59 -8.07 0.26
N ASP A 47 -11.86 -7.81 -0.07
CA ASP A 47 -12.25 -7.14 -1.33
C ASP A 47 -11.60 -5.75 -1.50
N SER A 48 -11.26 -5.10 -0.38
CA SER A 48 -10.65 -3.77 -0.34
C SER A 48 -9.17 -3.76 0.11
N ALA A 49 -8.51 -4.92 0.20
CA ALA A 49 -7.10 -5.03 0.60
C ALA A 49 -6.25 -5.64 -0.50
N VAL A 50 -5.02 -5.15 -0.66
CA VAL A 50 -4.04 -5.70 -1.61
C VAL A 50 -2.81 -6.19 -0.86
N CYS A 51 -2.35 -7.40 -1.19
CA CYS A 51 -1.12 -7.96 -0.68
C CYS A 51 -0.17 -8.35 -1.82
N ALA A 52 1.13 -8.19 -1.59
CA ALA A 52 2.18 -8.70 -2.47
C ALA A 52 3.18 -9.52 -1.66
N TYR A 53 3.39 -10.77 -2.06
CA TYR A 53 4.29 -11.69 -1.37
C TYR A 53 5.49 -12.02 -2.23
N PHE A 54 6.68 -11.81 -1.66
CA PHE A 54 7.96 -12.17 -2.22
C PHE A 54 8.49 -13.39 -1.48
N ASP A 55 8.48 -14.54 -2.15
CA ASP A 55 8.99 -15.79 -1.60
C ASP A 55 10.49 -15.94 -1.89
N PHE A 56 11.29 -15.94 -0.84
CA PHE A 56 12.74 -16.20 -0.88
C PHE A 56 13.09 -17.59 -0.34
N GLY A 57 12.11 -18.47 -0.12
CA GLY A 57 12.29 -19.80 0.46
C GLY A 57 12.64 -19.75 1.95
N ALA A 58 12.40 -18.63 2.64
CA ALA A 58 12.73 -18.46 4.04
C ALA A 58 11.69 -19.13 4.97
N ALA A 59 12.09 -19.39 6.23
CA ALA A 59 11.23 -20.04 7.21
C ALA A 59 10.11 -19.14 7.72
N ASP A 60 10.30 -17.83 7.74
CA ASP A 60 9.36 -16.83 8.24
C ASP A 60 9.31 -15.58 7.34
N THR A 61 8.38 -14.68 7.63
CA THR A 61 8.05 -13.51 6.82
C THR A 61 8.12 -12.23 7.66
N LEU A 62 8.64 -11.15 7.07
CA LEU A 62 8.45 -9.80 7.57
C LEU A 62 7.41 -9.08 6.73
N ALA A 63 6.45 -8.43 7.39
CA ALA A 63 5.42 -7.66 6.71
C ALA A 63 5.68 -6.15 6.83
N PHE A 64 5.40 -5.42 5.75
CA PHE A 64 5.44 -3.96 5.69
C PHE A 64 4.06 -3.46 5.28
N ARG A 65 3.45 -2.68 6.14
CA ARG A 65 2.06 -2.24 6.02
C ARG A 65 1.99 -0.77 5.61
N ALA A 66 1.05 -0.45 4.73
CA ALA A 66 0.57 0.91 4.48
C ALA A 66 -0.96 0.93 4.46
N GLU A 67 -1.54 2.02 4.90
CA GLU A 67 -2.96 2.32 4.81
C GLU A 67 -3.27 2.91 3.43
N MET A 68 -4.49 2.68 2.93
CA MET A 68 -4.90 3.16 1.60
C MET A 68 -5.97 4.24 1.64
N ASP A 69 -6.75 4.31 2.71
CA ASP A 69 -7.87 5.26 2.81
C ASP A 69 -7.41 6.68 3.11
N ALA A 70 -8.24 7.63 2.74
CA ALA A 70 -8.06 9.07 2.94
C ALA A 70 -9.14 9.62 3.87
N LEU A 71 -9.09 10.92 4.13
CA LEU A 71 -10.03 11.62 5.01
C LEU A 71 -11.06 12.43 4.22
N PRO A 72 -12.31 12.61 4.75
CA PRO A 72 -13.34 13.44 4.16
C PRO A 72 -13.06 14.93 4.42
N ILE A 73 -11.95 15.42 3.91
CA ILE A 73 -11.44 16.78 4.09
C ILE A 73 -11.28 17.45 2.73
N ALA A 74 -11.82 18.66 2.57
CA ALA A 74 -11.59 19.44 1.36
C ALA A 74 -10.15 19.99 1.34
N GLU A 75 -9.37 19.60 0.36
CA GLU A 75 -7.99 20.06 0.22
C GLU A 75 -7.94 21.55 -0.18
N ARG A 76 -7.06 22.30 0.48
CA ARG A 76 -6.80 23.73 0.23
C ARG A 76 -5.32 24.06 0.08
N THR A 77 -4.50 23.08 -0.31
CA THR A 77 -3.04 23.26 -0.40
C THR A 77 -2.59 24.08 -1.60
N GLY A 78 -3.39 24.11 -2.68
CA GLY A 78 -3.00 24.74 -3.95
C GLY A 78 -1.85 24.02 -4.67
N LEU A 79 -1.53 22.78 -4.30
CA LEU A 79 -0.46 22.02 -4.92
C LEU A 79 -0.82 21.58 -6.35
N PRO A 80 0.13 21.49 -7.28
CA PRO A 80 -0.12 21.06 -8.66
C PRO A 80 -0.56 19.57 -8.77
N PHE A 81 -0.49 18.83 -7.67
CA PHE A 81 -0.95 17.45 -7.53
C PHE A 81 -2.02 17.30 -6.44
N ALA A 82 -2.74 18.37 -6.12
CA ALA A 82 -3.86 18.33 -5.19
C ALA A 82 -4.93 17.32 -5.60
N SER A 83 -5.74 16.92 -4.64
CA SER A 83 -6.87 15.99 -4.82
C SER A 83 -7.76 16.38 -6.00
N GLN A 84 -8.11 15.39 -6.83
CA GLN A 84 -9.11 15.50 -7.88
C GLN A 84 -10.50 15.02 -7.44
N HIS A 85 -10.62 14.55 -6.19
CA HIS A 85 -11.86 14.12 -5.58
C HIS A 85 -12.34 15.17 -4.58
N SER A 86 -13.37 15.94 -4.94
CA SER A 86 -13.93 17.00 -4.08
C SER A 86 -14.27 16.46 -2.69
N GLY A 87 -13.86 17.18 -1.65
CA GLY A 87 -14.16 16.83 -0.27
C GLY A 87 -13.35 15.64 0.29
N LYS A 88 -12.33 15.17 -0.43
CA LYS A 88 -11.44 14.09 0.04
C LYS A 88 -9.98 14.50 -0.09
N MET A 89 -9.15 14.11 0.86
CA MET A 89 -7.71 14.41 0.87
C MET A 89 -6.93 13.36 1.64
N HIS A 90 -5.75 12.99 1.16
CA HIS A 90 -4.75 12.24 1.93
C HIS A 90 -4.08 13.15 2.97
N ALA A 91 -4.86 13.65 3.94
CA ALA A 91 -4.36 14.56 4.96
C ALA A 91 -3.57 13.87 6.08
N CYS A 92 -3.76 12.57 6.27
CA CYS A 92 -2.98 11.75 7.21
C CYS A 92 -1.64 11.27 6.64
N GLY A 93 -1.46 11.32 5.30
CA GLY A 93 -0.20 10.96 4.66
C GLY A 93 -0.12 9.51 4.17
N HIS A 94 -1.24 8.78 4.12
CA HIS A 94 -1.28 7.39 3.64
C HIS A 94 -0.80 7.23 2.19
N ASP A 95 -0.94 8.25 1.35
CA ASP A 95 -0.31 8.33 0.01
C ASP A 95 1.22 8.20 0.07
N GLY A 96 1.83 8.78 1.09
CA GLY A 96 3.27 8.67 1.36
C GLY A 96 3.65 7.27 1.85
N HIS A 97 2.85 6.69 2.77
CA HIS A 97 3.08 5.33 3.27
C HIS A 97 2.99 4.30 2.14
N MET A 98 1.94 4.36 1.30
CA MET A 98 1.84 3.51 0.11
C MET A 98 3.03 3.66 -0.82
N ALA A 99 3.46 4.89 -1.12
CA ALA A 99 4.60 5.14 -2.00
C ALA A 99 5.91 4.56 -1.44
N MET A 100 6.13 4.62 -0.12
CA MET A 100 7.30 4.03 0.53
C MET A 100 7.28 2.50 0.44
N VAL A 101 6.12 1.86 0.67
CA VAL A 101 5.98 0.40 0.58
C VAL A 101 6.12 -0.09 -0.87
N LEU A 102 5.58 0.64 -1.86
CA LEU A 102 5.79 0.35 -3.28
C LEU A 102 7.27 0.46 -3.68
N GLU A 103 7.96 1.50 -3.21
CA GLU A 103 9.41 1.65 -3.47
C GLU A 103 10.23 0.53 -2.81
N LEU A 104 9.84 0.09 -1.61
CA LEU A 104 10.44 -1.09 -0.97
C LEU A 104 10.30 -2.32 -1.87
N GLY A 105 9.11 -2.57 -2.43
CA GLY A 105 8.87 -3.65 -3.38
C GLY A 105 9.79 -3.60 -4.59
N ARG A 106 9.99 -2.42 -5.19
CA ARG A 106 10.92 -2.22 -6.31
C ARG A 106 12.37 -2.56 -5.94
N ARG A 107 12.78 -2.28 -4.71
CA ARG A 107 14.14 -2.61 -4.21
C ARG A 107 14.29 -4.08 -3.89
N ILE A 108 13.24 -4.70 -3.35
CA ILE A 108 13.22 -6.13 -3.01
C ILE A 108 13.31 -6.99 -4.26
N ARG A 109 12.57 -6.68 -5.33
CA ARG A 109 12.56 -7.46 -6.58
C ARG A 109 13.94 -7.69 -7.19
N THR A 110 14.91 -6.83 -6.87
CA THR A 110 16.28 -6.94 -7.37
C THR A 110 17.17 -7.88 -6.54
N LYS A 111 16.63 -8.40 -5.42
CA LYS A 111 17.36 -9.30 -4.53
C LYS A 111 17.13 -10.75 -4.93
N GLN A 112 18.19 -11.53 -4.92
CA GLN A 112 18.12 -12.98 -5.18
C GLN A 112 17.85 -13.78 -3.92
N VAL A 113 18.35 -13.32 -2.78
CA VAL A 113 18.22 -14.01 -1.48
C VAL A 113 18.00 -12.96 -0.39
N LEU A 114 17.04 -13.20 0.48
CA LEU A 114 16.84 -12.49 1.74
C LEU A 114 16.65 -13.52 2.88
N PRO A 115 16.99 -13.16 4.13
CA PRO A 115 16.84 -14.06 5.27
C PRO A 115 15.38 -14.32 5.66
N HIS A 116 14.45 -13.52 5.15
CA HIS A 116 13.00 -13.62 5.37
C HIS A 116 12.27 -13.47 4.05
N ASN A 117 11.09 -14.09 3.93
CA ASN A 117 10.11 -13.70 2.92
C ASN A 117 9.55 -12.32 3.26
N ILE A 118 9.03 -11.61 2.26
CA ILE A 118 8.49 -10.27 2.47
C ILE A 118 7.03 -10.22 2.04
N LEU A 119 6.19 -9.69 2.91
CA LEU A 119 4.79 -9.35 2.64
C LEU A 119 4.64 -7.83 2.61
N LEU A 120 4.22 -7.28 1.48
CA LEU A 120 3.70 -5.91 1.42
C LEU A 120 2.19 -5.96 1.59
N LEU A 121 1.66 -5.15 2.51
CA LEU A 121 0.28 -5.20 2.94
C LEU A 121 -0.34 -3.81 2.83
N PHE A 122 -1.31 -3.65 1.92
CA PHE A 122 -2.05 -2.42 1.70
C PHE A 122 -3.44 -2.56 2.31
N GLN A 123 -3.64 -1.83 3.41
CA GLN A 123 -4.79 -1.96 4.29
C GLN A 123 -5.86 -0.91 3.98
N PRO A 124 -7.16 -1.28 3.91
CA PRO A 124 -8.27 -0.32 3.85
C PRO A 124 -8.65 0.17 5.24
N ALA A 125 -9.50 1.21 5.29
CA ALA A 125 -10.35 1.60 6.41
C ALA A 125 -9.62 1.75 7.76
N GLU A 126 -8.44 2.36 7.75
CA GLU A 126 -7.72 2.68 8.99
C GLU A 126 -8.46 3.77 9.77
N GLU A 127 -8.92 4.82 9.07
CA GLU A 127 -9.59 5.98 9.65
C GLU A 127 -11.06 5.71 10.06
N THR A 128 -11.59 4.52 9.81
CA THR A 128 -13.02 4.22 10.00
C THR A 128 -13.29 2.92 10.74
N THR A 129 -13.34 1.80 10.02
CA THR A 129 -13.91 0.53 10.52
C THR A 129 -12.89 -0.50 10.98
N GLY A 130 -11.63 -0.12 11.15
CA GLY A 130 -10.58 -1.00 11.67
C GLY A 130 -10.18 -2.11 10.69
N GLY A 131 -9.78 -1.75 9.47
CA GLY A 131 -9.33 -2.68 8.44
C GLY A 131 -8.21 -3.63 8.89
N ALA A 132 -7.31 -3.17 9.78
CA ALA A 132 -6.26 -4.01 10.35
C ALA A 132 -6.81 -5.25 11.07
N ARG A 133 -7.85 -5.09 11.90
CA ARG A 133 -8.49 -6.20 12.60
C ARG A 133 -9.05 -7.22 11.61
N ARG A 134 -9.78 -6.76 10.61
CA ARG A 134 -10.36 -7.63 9.57
C ARG A 134 -9.27 -8.39 8.80
N LEU A 135 -8.14 -7.74 8.50
CA LEU A 135 -6.99 -8.41 7.89
C LEU A 135 -6.42 -9.51 8.77
N CYS A 136 -6.27 -9.28 10.07
CA CYS A 136 -5.84 -10.32 11.01
C CYS A 136 -6.84 -11.49 11.03
N GLU A 137 -8.15 -11.21 11.05
CA GLU A 137 -9.21 -12.22 11.05
C GLU A 137 -9.23 -13.11 9.79
N THR A 138 -8.59 -12.70 8.68
CA THR A 138 -8.42 -13.56 7.48
C THR A 138 -7.42 -14.70 7.68
N GLY A 139 -6.60 -14.66 8.73
CA GLY A 139 -5.52 -15.63 8.97
C GLY A 139 -4.32 -15.47 8.01
N VAL A 140 -4.23 -14.36 7.25
CA VAL A 140 -3.14 -14.15 6.28
C VAL A 140 -1.78 -14.09 6.95
N LEU A 141 -1.69 -13.51 8.15
CA LEU A 141 -0.43 -13.38 8.89
C LEU A 141 0.08 -14.74 9.35
N GLU A 142 -0.80 -15.57 9.89
CA GLU A 142 -0.49 -16.93 10.34
C GLU A 142 -0.14 -17.83 9.15
N ARG A 143 -0.92 -17.81 8.07
CA ARG A 143 -0.70 -18.59 6.86
C ARG A 143 0.68 -18.33 6.25
N LEU A 144 1.11 -17.08 6.23
CA LEU A 144 2.41 -16.66 5.69
C LEU A 144 3.52 -16.63 6.75
N ARG A 145 3.26 -17.10 7.97
CA ARG A 145 4.23 -17.15 9.08
C ARG A 145 4.88 -15.79 9.34
N VAL A 146 4.06 -14.73 9.40
CA VAL A 146 4.53 -13.37 9.67
C VAL A 146 5.04 -13.26 11.10
N LYS A 147 6.32 -12.91 11.25
CA LYS A 147 7.02 -12.78 12.52
C LYS A 147 6.97 -11.36 13.09
N ALA A 148 6.95 -10.38 12.22
CA ALA A 148 6.85 -8.96 12.59
C ALA A 148 6.16 -8.17 11.48
N VAL A 149 5.43 -7.12 11.89
CA VAL A 149 4.80 -6.14 11.00
C VAL A 149 5.41 -4.78 11.29
N PHE A 150 5.85 -4.08 10.23
CA PHE A 150 6.33 -2.71 10.26
C PHE A 150 5.29 -1.82 9.57
N ALA A 151 5.00 -0.65 10.19
CA ALA A 151 4.03 0.33 9.69
C ALA A 151 4.57 1.75 9.91
#